data_abf33a46555ea511c6c1e8dd3efd72bd
#
_entry.id   abf33a46555ea511c6c1e8dd3efd72bd
#
_cell.length_a   1.000
_cell.length_b   1.000
_cell.length_c   1.000
_cell.angle_alpha   90.00
_cell.angle_beta   90.00
_cell.angle_gamma   90.00
#
_symmetry.space_group_name_H-M   'P 1'
#
loop_
_entity.id
_entity.type
_entity.pdbx_description
1 polymer ?
#
loop_
_entity_poly.entity_id
_entity_poly.type
_entity_poly.pdbx_seq_one_letter_code
_entity_poly.pdbx_strand_id
1 'polypeptide(L)'
;MQELVAQVREQLSAAVGRAEAAEARERELRRWAEETIEAAEERTRAAEMRAQRAEAWLARVAEAVQAEFPVRAEGITQGKDQIAA
;
A
#
# COMPACT_ATOMS: atom_id res chain seq x y z
N MET A 1 -27.60 -22.23 -50.47
CA MET A 1 -27.90 -22.72 -49.10
C MET A 1 -26.65 -23.18 -48.33
N GLN A 2 -25.78 -23.99 -48.94
CA GLN A 2 -24.59 -24.48 -48.27
C GLN A 2 -23.59 -23.35 -47.94
N GLU A 3 -23.46 -22.38 -48.83
CA GLU A 3 -22.57 -21.22 -48.62
C GLU A 3 -23.04 -20.35 -47.47
N LEU A 4 -24.35 -20.14 -47.33
CA LEU A 4 -24.91 -19.34 -46.24
C LEU A 4 -24.69 -20.00 -44.89
N VAL A 5 -24.86 -21.33 -44.82
CA VAL A 5 -24.61 -22.11 -43.59
C VAL A 5 -23.11 -22.05 -43.23
N ALA A 6 -22.22 -22.15 -44.22
CA ALA A 6 -20.78 -22.07 -43.99
C ALA A 6 -20.39 -20.69 -43.47
N GLN A 7 -20.95 -19.59 -44.02
CA GLN A 7 -20.71 -18.23 -43.56
C GLN A 7 -21.21 -18.02 -42.13
N VAL A 8 -22.38 -18.53 -41.79
CA VAL A 8 -22.91 -18.41 -40.43
C VAL A 8 -22.01 -19.16 -39.44
N ARG A 9 -21.54 -20.36 -39.82
CA ARG A 9 -20.58 -21.12 -38.97
C ARG A 9 -19.30 -20.39 -38.76
N GLU A 10 -18.76 -19.77 -39.81
CA GLU A 10 -17.53 -18.98 -39.70
C GLU A 10 -17.73 -17.77 -38.77
N GLN A 11 -18.84 -17.04 -38.93
CA GLN A 11 -19.17 -15.89 -38.09
C GLN A 11 -19.36 -16.31 -36.64
N LEU A 12 -20.04 -17.43 -36.38
CA LEU A 12 -20.20 -17.98 -35.04
C LEU A 12 -18.88 -18.38 -34.42
N SER A 13 -18.06 -19.09 -35.18
CA SER A 13 -16.73 -19.51 -34.72
C SER A 13 -15.84 -18.30 -34.39
N ALA A 14 -15.88 -17.28 -35.24
CA ALA A 14 -15.13 -16.04 -35.00
C ALA A 14 -15.64 -15.30 -33.76
N ALA A 15 -16.97 -15.23 -33.59
CA ALA A 15 -17.58 -14.61 -32.43
C ALA A 15 -17.22 -15.33 -31.12
N VAL A 16 -17.27 -16.67 -31.13
CA VAL A 16 -16.85 -17.50 -29.99
C VAL A 16 -15.38 -17.27 -29.66
N GLY A 17 -14.53 -17.27 -30.70
CA GLY A 17 -13.10 -16.99 -30.52
C GLY A 17 -12.83 -15.63 -29.91
N ARG A 18 -13.54 -14.61 -30.35
CA ARG A 18 -13.41 -13.25 -29.77
C ARG A 18 -13.91 -13.22 -28.32
N ALA A 19 -14.99 -13.90 -28.03
CA ALA A 19 -15.52 -13.99 -26.65
C ALA A 19 -14.53 -14.70 -25.72
N GLU A 20 -13.95 -15.81 -26.16
CA GLU A 20 -12.94 -16.54 -25.40
C GLU A 20 -11.69 -15.71 -25.17
N ALA A 21 -11.23 -14.98 -26.19
CA ALA A 21 -10.07 -14.08 -26.07
C ALA A 21 -10.36 -12.92 -25.09
N ALA A 22 -11.58 -12.37 -25.14
CA ALA A 22 -12.00 -11.31 -24.21
C ALA A 22 -12.06 -11.82 -22.77
N GLU A 23 -12.57 -13.03 -22.56
CA GLU A 23 -12.62 -13.66 -21.24
C GLU A 23 -11.20 -13.94 -20.70
N ALA A 24 -10.31 -14.40 -21.58
CA ALA A 24 -8.93 -14.65 -21.21
C ALA A 24 -8.22 -13.37 -20.78
N ARG A 25 -8.42 -12.26 -21.52
CA ARG A 25 -7.87 -10.95 -21.18
C ARG A 25 -8.46 -10.44 -19.86
N GLU A 26 -9.75 -10.66 -19.63
CA GLU A 26 -10.39 -10.26 -18.38
C GLU A 26 -9.79 -11.01 -17.19
N ARG A 27 -9.55 -12.33 -17.35
CA ARG A 27 -8.89 -13.12 -16.29
C ARG A 27 -7.49 -12.64 -16.00
N GLU A 28 -6.71 -12.30 -17.03
CA GLU A 28 -5.37 -11.76 -16.88
C GLU A 28 -5.38 -10.41 -16.17
N LEU A 29 -6.31 -9.53 -16.54
CA LEU A 29 -6.46 -8.22 -15.88
C LEU A 29 -6.82 -8.36 -14.41
N ARG A 30 -7.73 -9.29 -14.08
CA ARG A 30 -8.09 -9.57 -12.68
C ARG A 30 -6.90 -10.07 -11.88
N ARG A 31 -6.15 -10.99 -12.45
CA ARG A 31 -4.95 -11.53 -11.80
C ARG A 31 -3.92 -10.42 -11.55
N TRP A 32 -3.68 -9.61 -12.56
CA TRP A 32 -2.77 -8.48 -12.44
C TRP A 32 -3.24 -7.49 -11.39
N ALA A 33 -4.54 -7.17 -11.37
CA ALA A 33 -5.10 -6.26 -10.37
C ALA A 33 -4.97 -6.83 -8.96
N GLU A 34 -5.27 -8.10 -8.77
CA GLU A 34 -5.14 -8.78 -7.48
C GLU A 34 -3.69 -8.77 -6.99
N GLU A 35 -2.74 -9.11 -7.86
CA GLU A 35 -1.31 -9.07 -7.54
C GLU A 35 -0.83 -7.67 -7.19
N THR A 36 -1.31 -6.67 -7.93
CA THR A 36 -0.95 -5.27 -7.70
C THR A 36 -1.50 -4.78 -6.35
N ILE A 37 -2.74 -5.13 -6.03
CA ILE A 37 -3.36 -4.79 -4.75
C ILE A 37 -2.62 -5.47 -3.59
N GLU A 38 -2.31 -6.75 -3.71
CA GLU A 38 -1.55 -7.47 -2.69
C GLU A 38 -0.18 -6.86 -2.45
N ALA A 39 0.53 -6.49 -3.53
CA ALA A 39 1.83 -5.83 -3.42
C ALA A 39 1.72 -4.46 -2.75
N ALA A 40 0.67 -3.69 -3.06
CA ALA A 40 0.41 -2.40 -2.43
C ALA A 40 0.08 -2.55 -0.95
N GLU A 41 -0.72 -3.54 -0.59
CA GLU A 41 -1.06 -3.85 0.81
C GLU A 41 0.17 -4.26 1.61
N GLU A 42 1.05 -5.08 1.04
CA GLU A 42 2.31 -5.45 1.66
C GLU A 42 3.21 -4.25 1.91
N ARG A 43 3.33 -3.36 0.92
CA ARG A 43 4.12 -2.13 1.06
C ARG A 43 3.55 -1.23 2.16
N THR A 44 2.23 -1.13 2.25
CA THR A 44 1.56 -0.36 3.29
C THR A 44 1.85 -0.94 4.66
N ARG A 45 1.72 -2.26 4.82
CA ARG A 45 2.04 -2.94 6.09
C ARG A 45 3.50 -2.74 6.49
N ALA A 46 4.41 -2.87 5.54
CA ALA A 46 5.84 -2.66 5.79
C ALA A 46 6.13 -1.22 6.21
N ALA A 47 5.49 -0.24 5.56
CA ALA A 47 5.63 1.17 5.92
C ALA A 47 5.07 1.46 7.31
N GLU A 48 3.91 0.88 7.66
CA GLU A 48 3.32 1.01 8.99
C GLU A 48 4.22 0.42 10.08
N MET A 49 4.80 -0.74 9.81
CA MET A 49 5.74 -1.37 10.76
C MET A 49 7.00 -0.53 10.94
N ARG A 50 7.53 0.05 9.87
CA ARG A 50 8.68 0.97 9.96
C ARG A 50 8.33 2.20 10.78
N ALA A 51 7.15 2.77 10.57
CA ALA A 51 6.68 3.93 11.32
C ALA A 51 6.53 3.60 12.80
N GLN A 52 5.96 2.45 13.14
CA GLN A 52 5.82 2.00 14.53
C GLN A 52 7.17 1.78 15.21
N ARG A 53 8.13 1.20 14.49
CA ARG A 53 9.50 1.01 15.01
C ARG A 53 10.18 2.35 15.25
N ALA A 54 10.02 3.30 14.31
CA ALA A 54 10.58 4.63 14.44
C ALA A 54 9.99 5.37 15.66
N GLU A 55 8.67 5.29 15.84
CA GLU A 55 7.99 5.89 17.00
C GLU A 55 8.46 5.25 18.32
N ALA A 56 8.59 3.92 18.35
CA ALA A 56 9.08 3.21 19.52
C ALA A 56 10.52 3.59 19.85
N TRP A 57 11.35 3.74 18.82
CA TRP A 57 12.74 4.16 19.00
C TRP A 57 12.82 5.59 19.51
N LEU A 58 12.03 6.51 18.95
CA LEU A 58 11.97 7.90 19.41
C LEU A 58 11.49 7.98 20.87
N ALA A 59 10.50 7.17 21.24
CA ALA A 59 10.03 7.10 22.63
C ALA A 59 11.15 6.66 23.57
N ARG A 60 11.94 5.65 23.19
CA ARG A 60 13.08 5.19 23.97
C ARG A 60 14.17 6.24 24.08
N VAL A 61 14.45 6.96 23.00
CA VAL A 61 15.41 8.06 23.01
C VAL A 61 14.94 9.18 23.94
N ALA A 62 13.66 9.54 23.88
CA ALA A 62 13.07 10.56 24.75
C ALA A 62 13.18 10.17 26.22
N GLU A 63 12.86 8.89 26.56
CA GLU A 63 13.01 8.37 27.91
C GLU A 63 14.47 8.40 28.38
N ALA A 64 15.41 8.01 27.52
CA ALA A 64 16.82 8.02 27.85
C ALA A 64 17.33 9.44 28.08
N VAL A 65 16.92 10.40 27.26
CA VAL A 65 17.27 11.81 27.43
C VAL A 65 16.72 12.35 28.74
N GLN A 66 15.46 12.06 29.08
CA GLN A 66 14.85 12.50 30.34
C GLN A 66 15.52 11.86 31.56
N ALA A 67 15.93 10.59 31.44
CA ALA A 67 16.61 9.90 32.53
C ALA A 67 18.02 10.44 32.77
N GLU A 68 18.76 10.81 31.71
CA GLU A 68 20.13 11.30 31.84
C GLU A 68 20.21 12.80 32.13
N PHE A 69 19.23 13.59 31.69
CA PHE A 69 19.27 15.06 31.80
C PHE A 69 18.02 15.65 32.48
N PRO A 70 17.53 15.11 33.61
CA PRO A 70 16.31 15.66 34.24
C PRO A 70 16.54 17.07 34.82
N VAL A 71 17.72 17.32 35.38
CA VAL A 71 18.13 18.61 35.99
C VAL A 71 18.21 19.69 34.93
N ARG A 72 18.69 19.37 33.72
CA ARG A 72 18.84 20.30 32.60
C ARG A 72 17.50 20.74 32.05
N ALA A 73 16.52 19.81 31.95
CA ALA A 73 15.17 20.15 31.51
C ALA A 73 14.45 21.06 32.51
N GLU A 74 14.62 20.81 33.82
CA GLU A 74 14.10 21.66 34.89
C GLU A 74 14.76 23.03 34.88
N GLY A 75 16.08 23.10 34.64
CA GLY A 75 16.82 24.31 34.53
C GLY A 75 16.33 25.21 33.40
N ILE A 76 16.02 24.65 32.23
CA ILE A 76 15.48 25.37 31.08
C ILE A 76 14.11 25.92 31.38
N THR A 77 13.23 25.14 32.04
CA THR A 77 11.89 25.55 32.43
C THR A 77 11.94 26.69 33.45
N GLN A 78 12.79 26.57 34.45
CA GLN A 78 13.01 27.62 35.45
C GLN A 78 13.57 28.89 34.85
N GLY A 79 14.50 28.76 33.89
CA GLY A 79 15.05 29.89 33.15
C GLY A 79 13.99 30.66 32.37
N LYS A 80 13.04 29.98 31.75
CA LYS A 80 11.92 30.61 31.05
C LYS A 80 10.98 31.35 32.03
N ASP A 81 10.69 30.75 33.17
CA ASP A 81 9.86 31.35 34.21
C ASP A 81 10.51 32.62 34.77
N GLN A 82 11.83 32.65 34.97
CA GLN A 82 12.56 33.80 35.41
C GLN A 82 12.57 34.93 34.38
N ILE A 83 12.65 34.59 33.08
CA ILE A 83 12.58 35.56 31.99
C ILE A 83 11.19 36.15 31.85
N ALA A 84 10.14 35.35 32.08
CA ALA A 84 8.72 35.75 32.04
C ALA A 84 8.30 36.61 33.24
N ALA A 85 9.00 36.46 34.33
CA ALA A 85 8.79 37.26 35.53
C ALA A 85 9.51 38.59 35.49
#